data_d52fdb8dd0ba8d2eb104be827436fc0a
#
_entry.id   d52fdb8dd0ba8d2eb104be827436fc0a
#
_cell.length_a   1.000
_cell.length_b   1.000
_cell.length_c   1.000
_cell.angle_alpha   90.00
_cell.angle_beta   90.00
_cell.angle_gamma   90.00
#
_symmetry.space_group_name_H-M   'P 1'
#
loop_
_entity.id
_entity.type
_entity.pdbx_description
1 polymer ?
#
loop_
_entity_poly.entity_id
_entity_poly.type
_entity_poly.pdbx_seq_one_letter_code
_entity_poly.pdbx_strand_id
1 'polypeptide(L)'
;MGLRDGMTQMLKNKDSSFDFVCASDYESALETLKENRGIKIVILDLNLDGRSGLELIPELKKLSPDIAILIYTMFNDVIHVENSLLNGVQGYITKDATIDELASAITTVANGNSYFNKAATELMQSLLVKHGREHDITNDLSYLFDNYKSLSKKEREVFILLSQDMHVADIAKKLGKSEKTVINQRTEVYSKLDIKDRHDLLEKAKLLGLTV
;
A
#
# COMPACT_ATOMS: atom_id res chain seq x y z
N MET A 1 -14.21 10.47 -17.59
CA MET A 1 -12.80 10.08 -17.83
C MET A 1 -12.09 10.19 -16.48
N GLY A 2 -11.73 9.07 -15.88
CA GLY A 2 -11.12 9.04 -14.55
C GLY A 2 -9.65 9.44 -14.59
N LEU A 3 -9.07 9.76 -13.41
CA LEU A 3 -7.65 10.13 -13.27
C LEU A 3 -6.72 9.04 -13.86
N ARG A 4 -7.07 7.77 -13.67
CA ARG A 4 -6.34 6.61 -14.23
C ARG A 4 -6.37 6.59 -15.76
N ASP A 5 -7.52 6.87 -16.37
CA ASP A 5 -7.65 6.88 -17.85
C ASP A 5 -6.78 7.97 -18.46
N GLY A 6 -6.75 9.16 -17.81
CA GLY A 6 -5.89 10.27 -18.24
C GLY A 6 -4.40 9.90 -18.17
N MET A 7 -3.97 9.29 -17.07
CA MET A 7 -2.59 8.85 -16.87
C MET A 7 -2.17 7.79 -17.89
N THR A 8 -2.97 6.75 -18.09
CA THR A 8 -2.67 5.68 -19.08
C THR A 8 -2.61 6.23 -20.50
N GLN A 9 -3.48 7.18 -20.85
CA GLN A 9 -3.42 7.84 -22.15
C GLN A 9 -2.15 8.67 -22.33
N MET A 10 -1.74 9.42 -21.31
CA MET A 10 -0.48 10.18 -21.34
C MET A 10 0.73 9.26 -21.50
N LEU A 11 0.76 8.13 -20.78
CA LEU A 11 1.82 7.15 -20.88
C LEU A 11 1.88 6.48 -22.27
N LYS A 12 0.72 6.11 -22.85
CA LYS A 12 0.62 5.58 -24.23
C LYS A 12 1.10 6.60 -25.28
N ASN A 13 0.89 7.89 -25.02
CA ASN A 13 1.41 8.95 -25.91
C ASN A 13 2.94 9.10 -25.81
N LYS A 14 3.55 8.75 -24.67
CA LYS A 14 5.01 8.74 -24.49
C LYS A 14 5.68 7.53 -25.13
N ASP A 15 5.06 6.37 -24.96
CA ASP A 15 5.53 5.13 -25.58
C ASP A 15 4.32 4.28 -26.01
N SER A 16 4.14 4.14 -27.31
CA SER A 16 3.03 3.38 -27.90
C SER A 16 3.12 1.86 -27.65
N SER A 17 4.26 1.36 -27.16
CA SER A 17 4.41 -0.04 -26.80
C SER A 17 3.75 -0.38 -25.45
N PHE A 18 3.39 0.62 -24.65
CA PHE A 18 2.67 0.39 -23.40
C PHE A 18 1.25 -0.05 -23.67
N ASP A 19 0.88 -1.19 -23.12
CA ASP A 19 -0.49 -1.66 -23.04
C ASP A 19 -0.90 -1.81 -21.58
N PHE A 20 -2.08 -1.26 -21.22
CA PHE A 20 -2.55 -1.18 -19.84
C PHE A 20 -3.88 -1.89 -19.69
N VAL A 21 -3.96 -2.67 -18.61
CA VAL A 21 -5.23 -3.08 -18.00
C VAL A 21 -5.31 -2.47 -16.62
N CYS A 22 -6.48 -1.98 -16.23
CA CYS A 22 -6.67 -1.26 -14.97
C CYS A 22 -7.55 -2.06 -14.02
N ALA A 23 -7.16 -2.08 -12.74
CA ALA A 23 -7.96 -2.58 -11.64
C ALA A 23 -8.30 -1.43 -10.68
N SER A 24 -9.46 -1.50 -10.03
CA SER A 24 -9.94 -0.45 -9.12
C SER A 24 -9.64 -0.72 -7.66
N ASP A 25 -9.53 -1.98 -7.30
CA ASP A 25 -9.45 -2.45 -5.93
C ASP A 25 -8.63 -3.75 -5.84
N TYR A 26 -8.50 -4.26 -4.62
CA TYR A 26 -7.71 -5.45 -4.32
C TYR A 26 -8.19 -6.69 -5.07
N GLU A 27 -9.49 -6.95 -5.07
CA GLU A 27 -10.10 -8.13 -5.67
C GLU A 27 -9.98 -8.10 -7.19
N SER A 28 -10.32 -6.97 -7.82
CA SER A 28 -10.22 -6.79 -9.27
C SER A 28 -8.77 -6.86 -9.77
N ALA A 29 -7.80 -6.45 -8.96
CA ALA A 29 -6.38 -6.60 -9.32
C ALA A 29 -5.97 -8.07 -9.43
N LEU A 30 -6.41 -8.91 -8.50
CA LEU A 30 -6.13 -10.35 -8.55
C LEU A 30 -6.85 -11.05 -9.72
N GLU A 31 -8.10 -10.67 -9.99
CA GLU A 31 -8.86 -11.20 -11.14
C GLU A 31 -8.21 -10.79 -12.45
N THR A 32 -7.86 -9.50 -12.59
CA THR A 32 -7.18 -8.97 -13.77
C THR A 32 -5.88 -9.73 -14.05
N LEU A 33 -5.07 -10.01 -13.03
CA LEU A 33 -3.82 -10.74 -13.21
C LEU A 33 -4.05 -12.21 -13.60
N LYS A 34 -5.10 -12.86 -13.08
CA LYS A 34 -5.47 -14.24 -13.46
C LYS A 34 -5.89 -14.34 -14.92
N GLU A 35 -6.65 -13.35 -15.40
CA GLU A 35 -7.19 -13.32 -16.76
C GLU A 35 -6.14 -12.92 -17.79
N ASN A 36 -5.14 -12.11 -17.40
CA ASN A 36 -4.14 -11.53 -18.31
C ASN A 36 -2.72 -12.00 -17.95
N ARG A 37 -2.38 -13.21 -18.38
CA ARG A 37 -1.06 -13.82 -18.09
C ARG A 37 0.14 -13.12 -18.74
N GLY A 38 -0.10 -12.16 -19.63
CA GLY A 38 0.94 -11.38 -20.30
C GLY A 38 1.41 -10.14 -19.54
N ILE A 39 0.83 -9.85 -18.39
CA ILE A 39 1.22 -8.69 -17.56
C ILE A 39 2.66 -8.90 -17.05
N LYS A 40 3.54 -7.96 -17.37
CA LYS A 40 4.95 -7.98 -16.95
C LYS A 40 5.20 -7.13 -15.70
N ILE A 41 4.41 -6.08 -15.53
CA ILE A 41 4.60 -5.10 -14.45
C ILE A 41 3.25 -4.69 -13.87
N VAL A 42 3.19 -4.55 -12.56
CA VAL A 42 2.08 -3.94 -11.84
C VAL A 42 2.52 -2.60 -11.28
N ILE A 43 1.80 -1.53 -11.65
CA ILE A 43 1.93 -0.21 -11.03
C ILE A 43 0.93 -0.17 -9.89
N LEU A 44 1.43 -0.16 -8.66
CA LEU A 44 0.65 -0.38 -7.45
C LEU A 44 0.61 0.86 -6.57
N ASP A 45 -0.60 1.35 -6.27
CA ASP A 45 -0.78 2.28 -5.17
C ASP A 45 -0.81 1.53 -3.83
N LEU A 46 -0.21 2.11 -2.81
CA LEU A 46 -0.26 1.57 -1.45
C LEU A 46 -1.61 1.79 -0.76
N ASN A 47 -2.42 2.74 -1.24
CA ASN A 47 -3.77 2.97 -0.73
C ASN A 47 -4.82 2.44 -1.73
N LEU A 48 -5.46 1.32 -1.40
CA LEU A 48 -6.49 0.66 -2.21
C LEU A 48 -7.83 0.70 -1.46
N ASP A 49 -8.52 1.85 -1.47
CA ASP A 49 -9.86 2.03 -0.89
C ASP A 49 -10.02 1.42 0.52
N GLY A 50 -9.06 1.75 1.41
CA GLY A 50 -9.05 1.29 2.79
C GLY A 50 -8.37 -0.06 3.04
N ARG A 51 -7.67 -0.62 2.04
CA ARG A 51 -6.73 -1.74 2.21
C ARG A 51 -5.34 -1.32 1.83
N SER A 52 -4.35 -1.86 2.51
CA SER A 52 -2.96 -1.61 2.16
C SER A 52 -2.58 -2.35 0.88
N GLY A 53 -2.03 -1.62 -0.10
CA GLY A 53 -1.45 -2.22 -1.31
C GLY A 53 -0.28 -3.16 -1.00
N LEU A 54 0.40 -2.99 0.13
CA LEU A 54 1.45 -3.92 0.58
C LEU A 54 0.93 -5.34 0.80
N GLU A 55 -0.32 -5.50 1.23
CA GLU A 55 -0.95 -6.81 1.41
C GLU A 55 -1.19 -7.53 0.08
N LEU A 56 -1.32 -6.79 -1.01
CA LEU A 56 -1.57 -7.34 -2.33
C LEU A 56 -0.30 -7.97 -2.93
N ILE A 57 0.88 -7.46 -2.59
CA ILE A 57 2.16 -7.88 -3.19
C ILE A 57 2.41 -9.39 -3.07
N PRO A 58 2.29 -10.03 -1.88
CA PRO A 58 2.48 -11.47 -1.78
C PRO A 58 1.50 -12.28 -2.62
N GLU A 59 0.24 -11.82 -2.74
CA GLU A 59 -0.77 -12.52 -3.53
C GLU A 59 -0.51 -12.39 -5.04
N LEU A 60 -0.08 -11.22 -5.51
CA LEU A 60 0.36 -11.03 -6.91
C LEU A 60 1.53 -11.94 -7.25
N LYS A 61 2.52 -12.04 -6.36
CA LYS A 61 3.70 -12.91 -6.54
C LYS A 61 3.36 -14.40 -6.49
N LYS A 62 2.35 -14.81 -5.73
CA LYS A 62 1.84 -16.20 -5.78
C LYS A 62 1.22 -16.54 -7.13
N LEU A 63 0.49 -15.59 -7.73
CA LEU A 63 -0.13 -15.76 -9.04
C LEU A 63 0.87 -15.70 -10.19
N SER A 64 1.85 -14.82 -10.08
CA SER A 64 2.91 -14.61 -11.07
C SER A 64 4.24 -14.33 -10.35
N PRO A 65 5.08 -15.36 -10.10
CA PRO A 65 6.33 -15.20 -9.33
C PRO A 65 7.30 -14.18 -9.91
N ASP A 66 7.31 -14.04 -11.23
CA ASP A 66 8.22 -13.13 -11.96
C ASP A 66 7.63 -11.74 -12.20
N ILE A 67 6.44 -11.45 -11.66
CA ILE A 67 5.80 -10.15 -11.85
C ILE A 67 6.64 -9.04 -11.25
N ALA A 68 6.97 -8.04 -12.03
CA ALA A 68 7.63 -6.85 -11.55
C ALA A 68 6.60 -5.90 -10.89
N ILE A 69 6.97 -5.30 -9.76
CA ILE A 69 6.08 -4.39 -9.03
C ILE A 69 6.77 -3.05 -8.88
N LEU A 70 6.12 -2.01 -9.40
CA LEU A 70 6.48 -0.61 -9.25
C LEU A 70 5.45 0.07 -8.35
N ILE A 71 5.85 0.49 -7.17
CA ILE A 71 5.01 1.29 -6.28
C ILE A 71 4.87 2.70 -6.85
N TYR A 72 3.63 3.21 -6.92
CA TYR A 72 3.29 4.57 -7.33
C TYR A 72 2.28 5.15 -6.34
N THR A 73 2.76 5.95 -5.38
CA THR A 73 1.99 6.32 -4.20
C THR A 73 2.24 7.75 -3.74
N MET A 74 1.33 8.30 -2.93
CA MET A 74 1.54 9.58 -2.23
C MET A 74 2.44 9.46 -1.00
N PHE A 75 2.66 8.24 -0.49
CA PHE A 75 3.50 8.04 0.68
C PHE A 75 4.97 8.32 0.35
N ASN A 76 5.56 9.22 1.14
CA ASN A 76 6.95 9.65 1.01
C ASN A 76 7.65 9.57 2.38
N ASP A 77 7.69 8.37 2.94
CA ASP A 77 8.33 8.11 4.23
C ASP A 77 9.11 6.79 4.23
N VAL A 78 10.06 6.71 5.15
CA VAL A 78 11.02 5.60 5.27
C VAL A 78 10.33 4.26 5.41
N ILE A 79 9.22 4.22 6.15
CA ILE A 79 8.53 2.99 6.52
C ILE A 79 7.87 2.32 5.31
N HIS A 80 7.19 3.12 4.47
CA HIS A 80 6.56 2.60 3.26
C HIS A 80 7.61 2.13 2.24
N VAL A 81 8.73 2.85 2.12
CA VAL A 81 9.85 2.43 1.25
C VAL A 81 10.44 1.12 1.77
N GLU A 82 10.73 1.02 3.07
CA GLU A 82 11.29 -0.19 3.69
C GLU A 82 10.38 -1.41 3.52
N ASN A 83 9.10 -1.27 3.86
CA ASN A 83 8.14 -2.36 3.71
C ASN A 83 7.96 -2.79 2.25
N SER A 84 8.00 -1.85 1.31
CA SER A 84 7.96 -2.17 -0.11
C SER A 84 9.17 -3.01 -0.52
N LEU A 85 10.38 -2.61 -0.09
CA LEU A 85 11.62 -3.34 -0.35
C LEU A 85 11.59 -4.74 0.27
N LEU A 86 11.15 -4.88 1.52
CA LEU A 86 11.02 -6.18 2.20
C LEU A 86 10.04 -7.12 1.48
N ASN A 87 9.03 -6.57 0.81
CA ASN A 87 8.12 -7.34 -0.04
C ASN A 87 8.69 -7.59 -1.46
N GLY A 88 9.94 -7.15 -1.72
CA GLY A 88 10.67 -7.43 -2.95
C GLY A 88 10.10 -6.72 -4.18
N VAL A 89 9.69 -5.46 -4.06
CA VAL A 89 9.32 -4.62 -5.20
C VAL A 89 10.56 -4.21 -5.99
N GLN A 90 10.41 -3.99 -7.28
CA GLN A 90 11.49 -3.57 -8.17
C GLN A 90 11.57 -2.06 -8.31
N GLY A 91 10.55 -1.32 -7.88
CA GLY A 91 10.61 0.13 -7.95
C GLY A 91 9.68 0.84 -6.99
N TYR A 92 10.02 2.10 -6.70
CA TYR A 92 9.23 3.00 -5.87
C TYR A 92 9.32 4.42 -6.43
N ILE A 93 8.18 5.01 -6.69
CA ILE A 93 8.05 6.38 -7.20
C ILE A 93 6.86 7.07 -6.54
N THR A 94 7.04 8.30 -6.12
CA THR A 94 5.99 9.10 -5.50
C THR A 94 5.11 9.78 -6.55
N LYS A 95 3.84 10.06 -6.24
CA LYS A 95 2.85 10.63 -7.18
C LYS A 95 3.08 12.11 -7.52
N ASP A 96 4.07 12.76 -6.95
CA ASP A 96 4.60 14.07 -7.35
C ASP A 96 5.56 14.01 -8.54
N ALA A 97 5.98 12.80 -8.93
CA ALA A 97 6.82 12.60 -10.11
C ALA A 97 6.11 12.99 -11.41
N THR A 98 6.89 13.44 -12.38
CA THR A 98 6.39 13.77 -13.72
C THR A 98 5.98 12.51 -14.49
N ILE A 99 5.16 12.69 -15.54
CA ILE A 99 4.78 11.57 -16.41
C ILE A 99 6.01 10.95 -17.14
N ASP A 100 7.04 11.75 -17.40
CA ASP A 100 8.28 11.29 -18.01
C ASP A 100 9.08 10.40 -17.06
N GLU A 101 9.15 10.77 -15.79
CA GLU A 101 9.78 9.94 -14.76
C GLU A 101 9.03 8.63 -14.56
N LEU A 102 7.69 8.67 -14.55
CA LEU A 102 6.87 7.46 -14.43
C LEU A 102 7.07 6.54 -15.66
N ALA A 103 7.08 7.08 -16.87
CA ALA A 103 7.37 6.30 -18.09
C ALA A 103 8.76 5.65 -18.04
N SER A 104 9.78 6.41 -17.59
CA SER A 104 11.15 5.90 -17.41
C SER A 104 11.20 4.79 -16.35
N ALA A 105 10.49 4.96 -15.24
CA ALA A 105 10.39 3.95 -14.18
C ALA A 105 9.75 2.65 -14.70
N ILE A 106 8.63 2.75 -15.43
CA ILE A 106 7.95 1.60 -16.04
C ILE A 106 8.89 0.85 -16.97
N THR A 107 9.55 1.56 -17.90
CA THR A 107 10.48 0.96 -18.86
C THR A 107 11.64 0.28 -18.15
N THR A 108 12.22 0.93 -17.13
CA THR A 108 13.34 0.40 -16.37
C THR A 108 12.97 -0.90 -15.66
N VAL A 109 11.83 -0.90 -14.97
CA VAL A 109 11.34 -2.05 -14.19
C VAL A 109 10.87 -3.18 -15.11
N ALA A 110 10.20 -2.87 -16.22
CA ALA A 110 9.80 -3.87 -17.22
C ALA A 110 10.99 -4.58 -17.89
N ASN A 111 12.15 -3.94 -17.93
CA ASN A 111 13.41 -4.52 -18.40
C ASN A 111 14.21 -5.27 -17.32
N GLY A 112 13.63 -5.50 -16.16
CA GLY A 112 14.24 -6.27 -15.06
C GLY A 112 15.21 -5.47 -14.19
N ASN A 113 15.29 -4.15 -14.35
CA ASN A 113 16.11 -3.28 -13.52
C ASN A 113 15.28 -2.64 -12.40
N SER A 114 15.93 -2.12 -11.37
CA SER A 114 15.28 -1.41 -10.29
C SER A 114 15.20 0.09 -10.56
N TYR A 115 14.09 0.73 -10.14
CA TYR A 115 13.91 2.18 -10.24
C TYR A 115 13.40 2.76 -8.94
N PHE A 116 14.16 3.68 -8.35
CA PHE A 116 13.76 4.45 -7.18
C PHE A 116 13.99 5.93 -7.49
N ASN A 117 12.94 6.76 -7.36
CA ASN A 117 13.12 8.19 -7.57
C ASN A 117 14.02 8.79 -6.48
N LYS A 118 14.38 10.06 -6.63
CA LYS A 118 15.31 10.75 -5.71
C LYS A 118 14.80 10.66 -4.26
N ALA A 119 13.51 10.93 -4.02
CA ALA A 119 12.92 10.89 -2.70
C ALA A 119 13.03 9.48 -2.07
N ALA A 120 12.66 8.43 -2.82
CA ALA A 120 12.80 7.05 -2.34
C ALA A 120 14.27 6.68 -2.07
N THR A 121 15.20 7.13 -2.93
CA THR A 121 16.63 6.86 -2.76
C THR A 121 17.20 7.52 -1.49
N GLU A 122 16.82 8.77 -1.20
CA GLU A 122 17.21 9.46 0.03
C GLU A 122 16.69 8.75 1.29
N LEU A 123 15.45 8.25 1.23
CA LEU A 123 14.86 7.43 2.30
C LEU A 123 15.60 6.09 2.47
N MET A 124 15.95 5.41 1.38
CA MET A 124 16.77 4.19 1.43
C MET A 124 18.14 4.45 2.05
N GLN A 125 18.79 5.55 1.73
CA GLN A 125 20.07 5.93 2.35
C GLN A 125 19.92 6.14 3.86
N SER A 126 18.82 6.76 4.30
CA SER A 126 18.53 6.93 5.72
C SER A 126 18.31 5.60 6.44
N LEU A 127 17.72 4.60 5.78
CA LEU A 127 17.60 3.23 6.28
C LEU A 127 18.97 2.58 6.49
N LEU A 128 19.88 2.69 5.53
CA LEU A 128 21.24 2.13 5.64
C LEU A 128 22.01 2.73 6.82
N VAL A 129 21.83 4.02 7.08
CA VAL A 129 22.43 4.69 8.25
C VAL A 129 21.79 4.22 9.57
N LYS A 130 20.48 3.97 9.59
CA LYS A 130 19.77 3.44 10.77
C LYS A 130 20.13 1.99 11.07
N HIS A 131 20.17 1.12 10.05
CA HIS A 131 20.56 -0.29 10.23
C HIS A 131 21.99 -0.47 10.76
N GLY A 132 22.84 0.55 10.65
CA GLY A 132 24.14 0.60 11.34
C GLY A 132 24.04 0.94 12.83
N ARG A 133 22.87 1.35 13.34
CA ARG A 133 22.71 1.86 14.72
C ARG A 133 21.58 1.25 15.57
N GLU A 134 20.52 0.65 14.97
CA GLU A 134 19.39 0.16 15.79
C GLU A 134 18.70 -1.09 15.19
N HIS A 135 18.73 -2.16 15.96
CA HIS A 135 18.06 -3.45 15.69
C HIS A 135 16.56 -3.46 16.07
N ASP A 136 16.02 -2.35 16.60
CA ASP A 136 14.70 -2.36 17.29
C ASP A 136 13.49 -1.92 16.40
N ILE A 137 13.66 -1.01 15.46
CA ILE A 137 12.48 -0.42 14.75
C ILE A 137 11.90 -1.37 13.68
N THR A 138 12.70 -2.20 13.06
CA THR A 138 12.24 -3.19 12.06
C THR A 138 11.35 -4.27 12.67
N ASN A 139 11.61 -4.65 13.93
CA ASN A 139 10.78 -5.60 14.65
C ASN A 139 9.38 -5.03 14.94
N ASP A 140 9.28 -3.76 15.32
CA ASP A 140 8.00 -3.12 15.68
C ASP A 140 7.06 -2.99 14.48
N LEU A 141 7.59 -2.71 13.29
CA LEU A 141 6.80 -2.57 12.08
C LEU A 141 6.35 -3.91 11.50
N SER A 142 7.26 -4.88 11.43
CA SER A 142 6.90 -6.25 11.06
C SER A 142 5.83 -6.78 11.99
N TYR A 143 5.97 -6.55 13.29
CA TYR A 143 5.00 -6.89 14.31
C TYR A 143 3.64 -6.20 14.09
N LEU A 144 3.63 -4.89 13.76
CA LEU A 144 2.41 -4.16 13.45
C LEU A 144 1.69 -4.75 12.22
N PHE A 145 2.42 -5.06 11.14
CA PHE A 145 1.84 -5.66 9.93
C PHE A 145 1.27 -7.06 10.20
N ASP A 146 1.98 -7.88 10.95
CA ASP A 146 1.52 -9.23 11.28
C ASP A 146 0.29 -9.20 12.19
N ASN A 147 0.26 -8.29 13.15
CA ASN A 147 -0.90 -8.06 13.99
C ASN A 147 -2.10 -7.52 13.19
N TYR A 148 -1.88 -6.59 12.25
CA TYR A 148 -2.94 -6.12 11.37
C TYR A 148 -3.49 -7.25 10.48
N LYS A 149 -2.65 -8.12 9.95
CA LYS A 149 -3.08 -9.33 9.21
C LYS A 149 -3.91 -10.27 10.07
N SER A 150 -3.65 -10.33 11.37
CA SER A 150 -4.40 -11.16 12.31
C SER A 150 -5.80 -10.64 12.62
N LEU A 151 -6.10 -9.37 12.32
CA LEU A 151 -7.43 -8.81 12.48
C LEU A 151 -8.44 -9.52 11.57
N SER A 152 -9.60 -9.86 12.13
CA SER A 152 -10.75 -10.30 11.32
C SER A 152 -11.23 -9.20 10.36
N LYS A 153 -11.95 -9.57 9.31
CA LYS A 153 -12.53 -8.62 8.36
C LYS A 153 -13.36 -7.54 9.07
N LYS A 154 -14.13 -7.91 10.11
CA LYS A 154 -14.97 -6.98 10.88
C LYS A 154 -14.16 -6.02 11.75
N GLU A 155 -13.03 -6.47 12.31
CA GLU A 155 -12.11 -5.64 13.08
C GLU A 155 -11.36 -4.66 12.19
N ARG A 156 -10.87 -5.09 11.01
CA ARG A 156 -10.24 -4.21 10.03
C ARG A 156 -11.18 -3.09 9.57
N GLU A 157 -12.44 -3.44 9.28
CA GLU A 157 -13.45 -2.47 8.87
C GLU A 157 -13.67 -1.39 9.94
N VAL A 158 -13.75 -1.79 11.21
CA VAL A 158 -13.86 -0.85 12.34
C VAL A 158 -12.59 -0.01 12.49
N PHE A 159 -11.40 -0.60 12.38
CA PHE A 159 -10.12 0.11 12.44
C PHE A 159 -10.02 1.20 11.36
N ILE A 160 -10.34 0.87 10.11
CA ILE A 160 -10.34 1.82 9.00
C ILE A 160 -11.28 2.99 9.26
N LEU A 161 -12.50 2.73 9.73
CA LEU A 161 -13.48 3.79 10.01
C LEU A 161 -13.07 4.67 11.19
N LEU A 162 -12.43 4.09 12.20
CA LEU A 162 -11.83 4.85 13.31
C LEU A 162 -10.69 5.76 12.83
N SER A 163 -9.87 5.30 11.89
CA SER A 163 -8.77 6.09 11.34
C SER A 163 -9.25 7.23 10.42
N GLN A 164 -10.48 7.16 9.92
CA GLN A 164 -11.17 8.23 9.18
C GLN A 164 -11.90 9.24 10.08
N ASP A 165 -11.57 9.28 11.36
CA ASP A 165 -12.15 10.19 12.36
C ASP A 165 -13.64 9.98 12.66
N MET A 166 -14.18 8.80 12.34
CA MET A 166 -15.58 8.49 12.63
C MET A 166 -15.81 8.14 14.10
N HIS A 167 -16.90 8.66 14.67
CA HIS A 167 -17.33 8.30 16.01
C HIS A 167 -18.02 6.92 16.04
N VAL A 168 -17.96 6.25 17.19
CA VAL A 168 -18.55 4.90 17.38
C VAL A 168 -20.00 4.82 16.96
N ALA A 169 -20.81 5.84 17.26
CA ALA A 169 -22.22 5.90 16.88
C ALA A 169 -22.40 5.91 15.34
N ASP A 170 -21.57 6.67 14.63
CA ASP A 170 -21.63 6.76 13.17
C ASP A 170 -21.15 5.46 12.52
N ILE A 171 -20.11 4.85 13.08
CA ILE A 171 -19.63 3.53 12.65
C ILE A 171 -20.72 2.48 12.85
N ALA A 172 -21.37 2.47 13.99
CA ALA A 172 -22.47 1.54 14.28
C ALA A 172 -23.61 1.68 13.27
N LYS A 173 -24.00 2.91 12.96
CA LYS A 173 -25.01 3.22 11.95
C LYS A 173 -24.56 2.78 10.54
N LYS A 174 -23.33 3.10 10.16
CA LYS A 174 -22.77 2.75 8.83
C LYS A 174 -22.67 1.23 8.63
N LEU A 175 -22.32 0.49 9.67
CA LEU A 175 -22.14 -0.97 9.61
C LEU A 175 -23.42 -1.77 9.96
N GLY A 176 -24.53 -1.12 10.32
CA GLY A 176 -25.74 -1.79 10.75
C GLY A 176 -25.56 -2.60 12.03
N LYS A 177 -24.71 -2.14 12.97
CA LYS A 177 -24.36 -2.81 14.22
C LYS A 177 -24.84 -1.99 15.43
N SER A 178 -24.90 -2.62 16.61
CA SER A 178 -25.05 -1.87 17.86
C SER A 178 -23.74 -1.15 18.24
N GLU A 179 -23.84 0.00 18.92
CA GLU A 179 -22.64 0.70 19.44
C GLU A 179 -21.81 -0.21 20.35
N LYS A 180 -22.48 -1.04 21.17
CA LYS A 180 -21.81 -2.04 22.02
C LYS A 180 -20.96 -3.01 21.22
N THR A 181 -21.43 -3.45 20.05
CA THR A 181 -20.68 -4.33 19.15
C THR A 181 -19.44 -3.62 18.60
N VAL A 182 -19.58 -2.36 18.18
CA VAL A 182 -18.46 -1.55 17.67
C VAL A 182 -17.44 -1.27 18.77
N ILE A 183 -17.89 -0.97 20.00
CA ILE A 183 -17.00 -0.78 21.16
C ILE A 183 -16.18 -2.05 21.43
N ASN A 184 -16.81 -3.21 21.43
CA ASN A 184 -16.11 -4.49 21.63
C ASN A 184 -15.07 -4.71 20.52
N GLN A 185 -15.45 -4.51 19.26
CA GLN A 185 -14.52 -4.64 18.13
C GLN A 185 -13.36 -3.63 18.20
N ARG A 186 -13.63 -2.39 18.61
CA ARG A 186 -12.57 -1.39 18.86
C ARG A 186 -11.62 -1.88 19.95
N THR A 187 -12.13 -2.42 21.04
CA THR A 187 -11.30 -2.94 22.14
C THR A 187 -10.39 -4.06 21.66
N GLU A 188 -10.89 -4.99 20.86
CA GLU A 188 -10.08 -6.06 20.24
C GLU A 188 -9.01 -5.49 19.31
N VAL A 189 -9.35 -4.51 18.45
CA VAL A 189 -8.41 -3.83 17.58
C VAL A 189 -7.31 -3.14 18.39
N TYR A 190 -7.68 -2.39 19.42
CA TYR A 190 -6.73 -1.70 20.28
C TYR A 190 -5.79 -2.67 20.99
N SER A 191 -6.31 -3.80 21.47
CA SER A 191 -5.51 -4.85 22.11
C SER A 191 -4.56 -5.53 21.13
N LYS A 192 -5.04 -5.93 19.94
CA LYS A 192 -4.24 -6.66 18.94
C LYS A 192 -3.14 -5.80 18.31
N LEU A 193 -3.43 -4.52 18.09
CA LEU A 193 -2.47 -3.57 17.52
C LEU A 193 -1.68 -2.79 18.57
N ASP A 194 -1.86 -3.09 19.86
CA ASP A 194 -1.24 -2.36 20.98
C ASP A 194 -1.45 -0.84 20.88
N ILE A 195 -2.70 -0.43 20.57
CA ILE A 195 -3.06 0.99 20.43
C ILE A 195 -3.35 1.57 21.82
N LYS A 196 -2.60 2.62 22.19
CA LYS A 196 -2.71 3.27 23.50
C LYS A 196 -3.77 4.36 23.54
N ASP A 197 -3.84 5.14 22.49
CA ASP A 197 -4.75 6.27 22.37
C ASP A 197 -5.12 6.55 20.91
N ARG A 198 -5.85 7.66 20.69
CA ARG A 198 -6.28 8.07 19.36
C ARG A 198 -5.11 8.49 18.46
N HIS A 199 -4.11 9.16 19.00
CA HIS A 199 -2.94 9.58 18.23
C HIS A 199 -2.20 8.36 17.70
N ASP A 200 -1.95 7.39 18.58
CA ASP A 200 -1.31 6.12 18.24
C ASP A 200 -2.11 5.32 17.19
N LEU A 201 -3.46 5.36 17.26
CA LEU A 201 -4.32 4.76 16.22
C LEU A 201 -4.07 5.38 14.84
N LEU A 202 -4.04 6.71 14.76
CA LEU A 202 -3.84 7.42 13.49
C LEU A 202 -2.42 7.19 12.95
N GLU A 203 -1.42 7.17 13.82
CA GLU A 203 -0.04 6.89 13.46
C GLU A 203 0.09 5.47 12.89
N LYS A 204 -0.45 4.46 13.58
CA LYS A 204 -0.44 3.07 13.10
C LYS A 204 -1.24 2.89 11.80
N ALA A 205 -2.36 3.57 11.65
CA ALA A 205 -3.11 3.55 10.39
C ALA A 205 -2.31 4.17 9.23
N LYS A 206 -1.58 5.26 9.48
CA LYS A 206 -0.66 5.86 8.52
C LYS A 206 0.48 4.91 8.15
N LEU A 207 1.10 4.26 9.14
CA LEU A 207 2.14 3.26 8.93
C LEU A 207 1.68 2.06 8.09
N LEU A 208 0.40 1.70 8.20
CA LEU A 208 -0.24 0.64 7.41
C LEU A 208 -0.72 1.10 6.02
N GLY A 209 -0.55 2.38 5.67
CA GLY A 209 -0.98 2.91 4.38
C GLY A 209 -2.50 3.11 4.25
N LEU A 210 -3.23 3.28 5.36
CA LEU A 210 -4.69 3.34 5.38
C LEU A 210 -5.25 4.78 5.45
N THR A 211 -4.40 5.75 5.75
CA THR A 211 -4.75 7.19 5.81
C THR A 211 -3.74 8.00 5.00
N VAL A 212 -4.18 9.10 4.42
CA VAL A 212 -3.34 10.08 3.70
C VAL A 212 -2.97 11.20 4.64
#